data_049718b7b090492e6596745aad703d66
#
_entry.id   049718b7b090492e6596745aad703d66
#
_cell.length_a   1.000
_cell.length_b   1.000
_cell.length_c   1.000
_cell.angle_alpha   90.00
_cell.angle_beta   90.00
_cell.angle_gamma   90.00
#
_symmetry.space_group_name_H-M   'P 1'
#
loop_
_entity.id
_entity.type
_entity.pdbx_description
1 polymer ?
#
loop_
_entity_poly.entity_id
_entity_poly.type
_entity_poly.pdbx_seq_one_letter_code
_entity_poly.pdbx_strand_id
1 'polypeptide(L)'
;MFTKSLKAAIIIAPLTLFFSNASAETYGPFPVTLQGYSGDKANSVSYSGQIARHALEQSLKSLASRGNGGGNATELEATMLSYFDGSDEDLTIIAPASKNDFVIKQSTINEISSGKNISGKFYDGLMSAWPGGMTGKEVAYAMITAAAASDGGFDAENGYDWAQLISKYTMGAMAFSQAVDNYLDEKMTAENKPNNKPYKDGAHYTGKEHSWDEGFGYFGAAAHTLGLSADEVYGIAKRSAVEVADVNGDGVVDLKSEYVFGPAYYAAAFDRSGTKSTDYTQTIMAAYLDGRKLITAAGGAALSADELAQLQSYSSIIGNNWEQVLAEAVFKYAGSVFKDIEKMKDLDAGEDLNKAYRAYVKHWGELKGFSMAIQSGKNNLGKTAVEMNDLIGFGPVTLNKSYVTGVDVDGNFVRDRRRGWRDYQLHMLKLQKLMADAFGVQSRVNDGLAELEGLSDALYTESNAETD
;
A
#
# COMPACT_ATOMS: atom_id res chain seq x y z
N MET A 1 -51.09 -45.58 56.24
CA MET A 1 -50.26 -44.37 56.03
C MET A 1 -49.83 -44.33 54.61
N PHE A 2 -50.50 -43.52 53.81
CA PHE A 2 -50.23 -43.37 52.34
C PHE A 2 -49.41 -42.07 52.10
N THR A 3 -48.18 -42.23 51.68
CA THR A 3 -47.33 -41.12 51.27
C THR A 3 -47.59 -40.83 49.74
N LYS A 4 -48.14 -39.67 49.44
CA LYS A 4 -48.29 -39.16 48.04
C LYS A 4 -47.00 -38.56 47.55
N SER A 5 -46.41 -39.18 46.57
CA SER A 5 -45.29 -38.63 45.82
C SER A 5 -45.78 -37.54 44.83
N LEU A 6 -45.30 -36.32 45.01
CA LEU A 6 -45.56 -35.19 44.12
C LEU A 6 -44.52 -35.21 42.97
N LYS A 7 -44.92 -35.47 41.75
CA LYS A 7 -44.09 -35.35 40.58
C LYS A 7 -44.16 -33.90 40.10
N ALA A 8 -43.06 -33.14 40.22
CA ALA A 8 -42.90 -31.83 39.60
C ALA A 8 -42.57 -32.01 38.11
N ALA A 9 -43.40 -31.47 37.24
CA ALA A 9 -43.13 -31.39 35.81
C ALA A 9 -42.28 -30.16 35.54
N ILE A 10 -41.05 -30.37 35.06
CA ILE A 10 -40.19 -29.28 34.57
C ILE A 10 -40.63 -28.97 33.13
N ILE A 11 -41.24 -27.81 32.93
CA ILE A 11 -41.50 -27.23 31.58
C ILE A 11 -40.22 -26.59 31.12
N ILE A 12 -39.55 -27.25 30.18
CA ILE A 12 -38.41 -26.63 29.42
C ILE A 12 -39.01 -25.80 28.31
N ALA A 13 -39.04 -24.48 28.47
CA ALA A 13 -39.36 -23.58 27.37
C ALA A 13 -38.16 -23.55 26.38
N PRO A 14 -38.40 -23.66 25.05
CA PRO A 14 -37.29 -23.52 24.10
C PRO A 14 -36.80 -22.08 24.10
N LEU A 15 -35.51 -21.89 24.47
CA LEU A 15 -34.81 -20.65 24.33
C LEU A 15 -34.54 -20.44 22.83
N THR A 16 -35.40 -19.69 22.14
CA THR A 16 -35.16 -19.20 20.79
C THR A 16 -34.03 -18.17 20.87
N LEU A 17 -32.82 -18.59 20.56
CA LEU A 17 -31.69 -17.71 20.26
C LEU A 17 -32.05 -16.93 19.00
N PHE A 18 -32.50 -15.68 19.18
CA PHE A 18 -32.50 -14.69 18.11
C PHE A 18 -31.03 -14.37 17.83
N PHE A 19 -30.45 -14.97 16.78
CA PHE A 19 -29.27 -14.42 16.16
C PHE A 19 -29.72 -13.10 15.52
N SER A 20 -29.52 -11.98 16.21
CA SER A 20 -29.47 -10.69 15.56
C SER A 20 -28.29 -10.78 14.61
N ASN A 21 -28.53 -10.79 13.30
CA ASN A 21 -27.54 -10.42 12.32
C ASN A 21 -27.16 -8.97 12.65
N ALA A 22 -26.12 -8.79 13.47
CA ALA A 22 -25.46 -7.50 13.58
C ALA A 22 -24.95 -7.25 12.16
N SER A 23 -25.55 -6.32 11.44
CA SER A 23 -24.99 -5.85 10.17
C SER A 23 -23.58 -5.38 10.49
N ALA A 24 -22.59 -5.88 9.72
CA ALA A 24 -21.23 -5.48 9.91
C ALA A 24 -21.14 -3.94 9.87
N GLU A 25 -20.40 -3.37 10.83
CA GLU A 25 -20.25 -1.93 10.90
C GLU A 25 -19.50 -1.41 9.66
N THR A 26 -20.01 -0.32 9.08
CA THR A 26 -19.43 0.32 7.90
C THR A 26 -18.78 1.65 8.25
N TYR A 27 -17.75 2.07 7.51
CA TYR A 27 -17.17 3.40 7.61
C TYR A 27 -18.11 4.44 6.96
N GLY A 28 -19.06 4.91 7.74
CA GLY A 28 -20.10 5.85 7.30
C GLY A 28 -21.38 5.16 6.78
N PRO A 29 -22.43 5.97 6.51
CA PRO A 29 -22.46 7.44 6.69
C PRO A 29 -22.37 7.88 8.15
N PHE A 30 -21.76 9.06 8.39
CA PHE A 30 -21.77 9.72 9.70
C PHE A 30 -22.56 11.03 9.63
N PRO A 31 -23.36 11.39 10.67
CA PRO A 31 -24.11 12.63 10.68
C PRO A 31 -23.21 13.85 10.62
N VAL A 32 -23.74 14.96 10.11
CA VAL A 32 -23.09 16.27 10.20
C VAL A 32 -23.16 16.75 11.64
N THR A 33 -22.00 16.91 12.29
CA THR A 33 -21.90 17.39 13.68
C THR A 33 -21.48 18.85 13.79
N LEU A 34 -21.05 19.47 12.68
CA LEU A 34 -20.59 20.87 12.66
C LEU A 34 -21.67 21.82 13.17
N GLN A 35 -21.40 22.46 14.32
CA GLN A 35 -22.31 23.37 14.93
C GLN A 35 -22.54 24.64 14.06
N GLY A 36 -23.77 25.03 13.90
CA GLY A 36 -24.16 26.18 13.05
C GLY A 36 -24.24 25.87 11.56
N TYR A 37 -24.02 24.61 11.13
CA TYR A 37 -24.29 24.23 9.77
C TYR A 37 -25.82 24.26 9.49
N SER A 38 -26.21 24.95 8.43
CA SER A 38 -27.61 25.13 8.05
C SER A 38 -27.95 24.62 6.63
N GLY A 39 -26.98 23.87 5.99
CA GLY A 39 -27.19 23.30 4.67
C GLY A 39 -27.94 21.97 4.70
N ASP A 40 -28.07 21.34 3.54
CA ASP A 40 -28.87 20.13 3.27
C ASP A 40 -28.11 18.82 3.41
N LYS A 41 -26.79 18.87 3.67
CA LYS A 41 -25.97 17.64 3.79
C LYS A 41 -26.25 16.91 5.10
N ALA A 42 -26.54 15.62 5.01
CA ALA A 42 -26.78 14.75 6.17
C ALA A 42 -25.58 13.88 6.54
N ASN A 43 -24.64 13.67 5.60
CA ASN A 43 -23.45 12.85 5.77
C ASN A 43 -22.18 13.72 5.77
N SER A 44 -21.38 13.62 6.82
CA SER A 44 -20.12 14.37 6.97
C SER A 44 -18.88 13.66 6.38
N VAL A 45 -18.99 12.41 5.91
CA VAL A 45 -17.86 11.64 5.35
C VAL A 45 -17.37 12.27 4.05
N SER A 46 -16.05 12.47 3.94
CA SER A 46 -15.46 13.11 2.76
C SER A 46 -14.00 12.68 2.53
N TYR A 47 -13.80 11.66 1.66
CA TYR A 47 -12.47 11.15 1.27
C TYR A 47 -12.35 10.83 -0.23
N SER A 48 -13.28 11.24 -1.06
CA SER A 48 -13.27 10.93 -2.51
C SER A 48 -12.02 11.45 -3.24
N GLY A 49 -11.38 12.52 -2.73
CA GLY A 49 -10.15 13.04 -3.32
C GLY A 49 -8.97 12.06 -3.21
N GLN A 50 -8.92 11.25 -2.15
CA GLN A 50 -7.92 10.22 -1.93
C GLN A 50 -8.18 9.02 -2.85
N ILE A 51 -9.43 8.63 -3.01
CA ILE A 51 -9.85 7.58 -3.94
C ILE A 51 -9.51 7.97 -5.39
N ALA A 52 -9.75 9.22 -5.79
CA ALA A 52 -9.35 9.70 -7.12
C ALA A 52 -7.83 9.53 -7.35
N ARG A 53 -6.99 9.80 -6.34
CA ARG A 53 -5.53 9.61 -6.43
C ARG A 53 -5.13 8.14 -6.55
N HIS A 54 -5.83 7.22 -5.89
CA HIS A 54 -5.62 5.78 -6.09
C HIS A 54 -5.98 5.35 -7.52
N ALA A 55 -7.07 5.86 -8.09
CA ALA A 55 -7.43 5.58 -9.48
C ALA A 55 -6.41 6.17 -10.47
N LEU A 56 -5.88 7.37 -10.18
CA LEU A 56 -4.77 7.96 -10.95
C LEU A 56 -3.51 7.09 -10.86
N GLU A 57 -3.13 6.61 -9.66
CA GLU A 57 -1.96 5.73 -9.47
C GLU A 57 -2.09 4.42 -10.27
N GLN A 58 -3.24 3.75 -10.18
CA GLN A 58 -3.43 2.51 -10.92
C GLN A 58 -3.44 2.73 -12.43
N SER A 59 -4.01 3.84 -12.89
CA SER A 59 -3.98 4.23 -14.30
C SER A 59 -2.56 4.56 -14.77
N LEU A 60 -1.79 5.31 -13.99
CA LEU A 60 -0.38 5.61 -14.25
C LEU A 60 0.46 4.33 -14.35
N LYS A 61 0.28 3.38 -13.43
CA LYS A 61 0.91 2.05 -13.50
C LYS A 61 0.56 1.32 -14.80
N SER A 62 -0.72 1.37 -15.20
CA SER A 62 -1.19 0.74 -16.44
C SER A 62 -0.54 1.37 -17.68
N LEU A 63 -0.37 2.68 -17.69
CA LEU A 63 0.35 3.41 -18.75
C LEU A 63 1.84 3.03 -18.78
N ALA A 64 2.51 3.04 -17.61
CA ALA A 64 3.92 2.67 -17.48
C ALA A 64 4.21 1.26 -18.03
N SER A 65 3.26 0.30 -17.82
CA SER A 65 3.40 -1.07 -18.34
C SER A 65 3.27 -1.18 -19.86
N ARG A 66 2.77 -0.14 -20.53
CA ARG A 66 2.71 -0.10 -22.00
C ARG A 66 4.06 0.13 -22.60
N GLY A 67 4.82 1.14 -22.19
CA GLY A 67 6.11 1.58 -22.71
C GLY A 67 6.23 1.31 -24.23
N ASN A 68 7.08 1.84 -24.96
CA ASN A 68 7.08 1.52 -26.38
C ASN A 68 8.47 1.51 -27.04
N GLY A 69 9.50 1.36 -26.22
CA GLY A 69 10.86 1.22 -26.74
C GLY A 69 11.33 2.37 -27.65
N GLY A 70 10.70 3.57 -27.53
CA GLY A 70 11.03 4.75 -28.32
C GLY A 70 10.10 5.03 -29.51
N GLY A 71 9.00 4.27 -29.70
CA GLY A 71 7.98 4.56 -30.72
C GLY A 71 7.33 5.93 -30.49
N ASN A 72 6.38 6.01 -29.56
CA ASN A 72 5.70 7.25 -29.14
C ASN A 72 6.06 7.63 -27.71
N ALA A 73 7.33 7.52 -27.33
CA ALA A 73 7.80 7.77 -25.96
C ALA A 73 7.37 9.16 -25.45
N THR A 74 7.51 10.20 -26.26
CA THR A 74 7.13 11.57 -25.87
C THR A 74 5.63 11.71 -25.63
N GLU A 75 4.78 11.10 -26.44
CA GLU A 75 3.33 11.13 -26.25
C GLU A 75 2.91 10.35 -25.02
N LEU A 76 3.50 9.15 -24.81
CA LEU A 76 3.22 8.36 -23.63
C LEU A 76 3.68 9.05 -22.34
N GLU A 77 4.88 9.66 -22.36
CA GLU A 77 5.38 10.45 -21.23
C GLU A 77 4.44 11.61 -20.90
N ALA A 78 4.02 12.40 -21.89
CA ALA A 78 3.08 13.50 -21.71
C ALA A 78 1.74 12.98 -21.11
N THR A 79 1.25 11.84 -21.60
CA THR A 79 0.05 11.20 -21.05
C THR A 79 0.27 10.75 -19.59
N MET A 80 1.38 10.11 -19.26
CA MET A 80 1.69 9.69 -17.90
C MET A 80 1.82 10.90 -16.96
N LEU A 81 2.42 11.99 -17.42
CA LEU A 81 2.53 13.23 -16.66
C LEU A 81 1.16 13.86 -16.38
N SER A 82 0.20 13.78 -17.30
CA SER A 82 -1.17 14.27 -17.01
C SER A 82 -1.84 13.49 -15.89
N TYR A 83 -1.59 12.18 -15.73
CA TYR A 83 -2.07 11.40 -14.59
C TYR A 83 -1.31 11.67 -13.28
N PHE A 84 -0.04 12.05 -13.36
CA PHE A 84 0.77 12.32 -12.17
C PHE A 84 0.59 13.75 -11.66
N ASP A 85 0.61 14.74 -12.54
CA ASP A 85 0.69 16.18 -12.20
C ASP A 85 -0.52 17.00 -12.68
N GLY A 86 -1.22 16.57 -13.73
CA GLY A 86 -2.41 17.25 -14.24
C GLY A 86 -3.57 17.22 -13.25
N SER A 87 -4.34 18.31 -13.19
CA SER A 87 -5.50 18.41 -12.28
C SER A 87 -6.75 19.03 -12.93
N ASP A 88 -6.60 19.61 -14.12
CA ASP A 88 -7.66 20.36 -14.79
C ASP A 88 -8.39 19.55 -15.85
N GLU A 89 -7.83 18.40 -16.25
CA GLU A 89 -8.40 17.52 -17.25
C GLU A 89 -9.28 16.42 -16.60
N ASP A 90 -10.35 16.03 -17.30
CA ASP A 90 -11.16 14.89 -16.92
C ASP A 90 -10.56 13.61 -17.51
N LEU A 91 -9.62 13.01 -16.79
CA LEU A 91 -8.90 11.83 -17.23
C LEU A 91 -9.76 10.56 -17.14
N THR A 92 -9.72 9.74 -18.17
CA THR A 92 -10.34 8.40 -18.15
C THR A 92 -9.66 7.49 -17.13
N ILE A 93 -10.44 6.72 -16.37
CA ILE A 93 -9.91 5.69 -15.48
C ILE A 93 -9.47 4.49 -16.34
N ILE A 94 -8.14 4.32 -16.47
CA ILE A 94 -7.55 3.19 -17.21
C ILE A 94 -7.54 1.93 -16.33
N ALA A 95 -7.29 2.11 -15.04
CA ALA A 95 -7.34 1.06 -14.02
C ALA A 95 -7.81 1.67 -12.67
N PRO A 96 -8.62 0.90 -11.89
CA PRO A 96 -9.10 -0.43 -12.20
C PRO A 96 -10.13 -0.40 -13.34
N ALA A 97 -10.03 -1.37 -14.27
CA ALA A 97 -11.02 -1.54 -15.34
C ALA A 97 -12.04 -2.63 -14.95
N SER A 98 -13.26 -2.55 -15.48
CA SER A 98 -14.26 -3.62 -15.34
C SER A 98 -13.70 -4.96 -15.82
N LYS A 99 -14.13 -6.06 -15.20
CA LYS A 99 -13.68 -7.40 -15.53
C LYS A 99 -14.82 -8.39 -15.30
N ASN A 100 -15.27 -9.06 -16.36
CA ASN A 100 -16.43 -9.96 -16.32
C ASN A 100 -17.68 -9.23 -15.76
N ASP A 101 -18.31 -9.80 -14.73
CA ASP A 101 -19.43 -9.26 -13.97
C ASP A 101 -19.07 -8.18 -12.96
N PHE A 102 -17.77 -7.98 -12.69
CA PHE A 102 -17.29 -6.90 -11.83
C PHE A 102 -17.23 -5.57 -12.61
N VAL A 103 -18.36 -4.88 -12.65
CA VAL A 103 -18.52 -3.64 -13.40
C VAL A 103 -18.18 -2.43 -12.53
N ILE A 104 -17.19 -1.65 -12.93
CA ILE A 104 -16.80 -0.39 -12.25
C ILE A 104 -17.79 0.70 -12.66
N LYS A 105 -18.27 1.46 -11.67
CA LYS A 105 -19.26 2.53 -11.85
C LYS A 105 -18.69 3.77 -12.52
N GLN A 106 -17.51 4.23 -12.10
CA GLN A 106 -16.90 5.45 -12.62
C GLN A 106 -16.03 5.16 -13.83
N SER A 107 -16.10 6.02 -14.83
CA SER A 107 -15.29 5.97 -16.05
C SER A 107 -14.23 7.06 -16.10
N THR A 108 -14.42 8.17 -15.37
CA THR A 108 -13.47 9.29 -15.31
C THR A 108 -13.11 9.66 -13.89
N ILE A 109 -11.97 10.34 -13.74
CA ILE A 109 -11.46 10.80 -12.42
C ILE A 109 -12.43 11.82 -11.81
N ASN A 110 -13.03 12.70 -12.61
CA ASN A 110 -13.95 13.73 -12.12
C ASN A 110 -15.26 13.15 -11.57
N GLU A 111 -15.69 11.96 -12.01
CA GLU A 111 -16.83 11.24 -11.41
C GLU A 111 -16.54 10.78 -9.96
N ILE A 112 -15.26 10.68 -9.58
CA ILE A 112 -14.84 10.46 -8.19
C ILE A 112 -14.64 11.80 -7.49
N SER A 113 -13.70 12.62 -7.98
CA SER A 113 -13.38 13.95 -7.43
C SER A 113 -12.54 14.76 -8.43
N SER A 114 -13.01 15.95 -8.79
CA SER A 114 -12.31 16.85 -9.72
C SER A 114 -11.11 17.55 -9.10
N GLY A 115 -10.18 18.02 -9.95
CA GLY A 115 -9.02 18.83 -9.57
C GLY A 115 -8.04 18.06 -8.66
N LYS A 116 -7.80 16.78 -8.92
CA LYS A 116 -6.89 15.94 -8.14
C LYS A 116 -5.71 15.48 -9.01
N ASN A 117 -4.52 15.51 -8.40
CA ASN A 117 -3.30 14.91 -8.95
C ASN A 117 -2.54 14.13 -7.86
N ILE A 118 -1.52 13.40 -8.28
CA ILE A 118 -0.63 12.65 -7.40
C ILE A 118 0.47 13.57 -6.87
N SER A 119 1.11 14.36 -7.73
CA SER A 119 2.31 15.16 -7.43
C SER A 119 2.12 16.15 -6.28
N GLY A 120 0.95 16.76 -6.16
CA GLY A 120 0.61 17.70 -5.08
C GLY A 120 0.53 17.07 -3.69
N LYS A 121 0.58 15.75 -3.60
CA LYS A 121 0.55 14.96 -2.36
C LYS A 121 1.71 13.97 -2.25
N PHE A 122 2.67 14.08 -3.15
CA PHE A 122 3.81 13.18 -3.19
C PHE A 122 4.89 13.62 -2.23
N TYR A 123 5.59 12.65 -1.61
CA TYR A 123 6.77 12.90 -0.79
C TYR A 123 7.85 13.65 -1.57
N ASP A 124 8.34 14.74 -1.01
CA ASP A 124 9.31 15.62 -1.67
C ASP A 124 10.62 15.80 -0.87
N GLY A 125 10.86 14.93 0.11
CA GLY A 125 12.15 14.83 0.80
C GLY A 125 13.18 14.09 -0.04
N LEU A 126 14.46 14.15 0.37
CA LEU A 126 15.56 13.42 -0.27
C LEU A 126 15.29 11.90 -0.24
N MET A 127 15.40 11.23 -1.39
CA MET A 127 15.22 9.78 -1.52
C MET A 127 16.59 9.08 -1.63
N SER A 128 17.20 8.81 -0.48
CA SER A 128 18.54 8.15 -0.41
C SER A 128 18.55 6.73 -0.98
N ALA A 129 17.40 6.09 -1.10
CA ALA A 129 17.27 4.78 -1.72
C ALA A 129 17.42 4.81 -3.26
N TRP A 130 17.46 5.99 -3.89
CA TRP A 130 17.65 6.16 -5.33
C TRP A 130 18.93 6.94 -5.63
N PRO A 131 19.65 6.65 -6.72
CA PRO A 131 20.90 7.33 -7.02
C PRO A 131 20.67 8.78 -7.49
N GLY A 132 21.70 9.63 -7.39
CA GLY A 132 21.69 10.99 -7.93
C GLY A 132 21.28 12.10 -6.96
N GLY A 133 20.99 11.77 -5.68
CA GLY A 133 20.66 12.80 -4.67
C GLY A 133 19.35 13.54 -4.96
N MET A 134 18.38 12.84 -5.55
CA MET A 134 17.08 13.37 -6.00
C MET A 134 16.06 13.40 -4.85
N THR A 135 15.14 14.35 -4.91
CA THR A 135 13.93 14.31 -4.08
C THR A 135 12.98 13.20 -4.55
N GLY A 136 12.05 12.80 -3.68
CA GLY A 136 11.10 11.76 -4.02
C GLY A 136 10.28 12.08 -5.27
N LYS A 137 9.91 13.33 -5.45
CA LYS A 137 9.15 13.79 -6.64
C LYS A 137 10.01 13.75 -7.90
N GLU A 138 11.28 14.19 -7.84
CA GLU A 138 12.22 14.12 -8.97
C GLU A 138 12.45 12.67 -9.40
N VAL A 139 12.55 11.73 -8.44
CA VAL A 139 12.64 10.30 -8.74
C VAL A 139 11.40 9.80 -9.48
N ALA A 140 10.20 10.23 -9.08
CA ALA A 140 8.97 9.83 -9.77
C ALA A 140 8.93 10.33 -11.22
N TYR A 141 9.33 11.58 -11.48
CA TYR A 141 9.46 12.12 -12.84
C TYR A 141 10.47 11.33 -13.67
N ALA A 142 11.65 11.05 -13.13
CA ALA A 142 12.67 10.26 -13.82
C ALA A 142 12.17 8.84 -14.16
N MET A 143 11.42 8.20 -13.26
CA MET A 143 10.81 6.89 -13.50
C MET A 143 9.74 6.95 -14.60
N ILE A 144 8.93 8.01 -14.66
CA ILE A 144 7.91 8.22 -15.70
C ILE A 144 8.57 8.34 -17.07
N THR A 145 9.59 9.20 -17.20
CA THR A 145 10.37 9.37 -18.43
C THR A 145 10.98 8.04 -18.89
N ALA A 146 11.63 7.32 -17.98
CA ALA A 146 12.25 6.04 -18.27
C ALA A 146 11.22 4.95 -18.65
N ALA A 147 10.07 4.92 -18.00
CA ALA A 147 8.98 3.99 -18.33
C ALA A 147 8.44 4.23 -19.74
N ALA A 148 8.23 5.49 -20.10
CA ALA A 148 7.75 5.85 -21.44
C ALA A 148 8.74 5.45 -22.55
N ALA A 149 10.04 5.56 -22.29
CA ALA A 149 11.10 5.22 -23.23
C ALA A 149 11.38 3.71 -23.35
N SER A 150 10.93 2.90 -22.39
CA SER A 150 11.22 1.46 -22.32
C SER A 150 10.15 0.63 -22.99
N ASP A 151 10.52 -0.45 -23.68
CA ASP A 151 9.56 -1.40 -24.28
C ASP A 151 8.79 -2.17 -23.19
N GLY A 152 7.47 -2.04 -23.21
CA GLY A 152 6.61 -2.62 -22.16
C GLY A 152 6.92 -2.15 -20.73
N GLY A 153 7.56 -0.96 -20.58
CA GLY A 153 8.02 -0.46 -19.30
C GLY A 153 9.13 -1.31 -18.66
N PHE A 154 9.87 -2.07 -19.48
CA PHE A 154 10.91 -2.99 -19.05
C PHE A 154 12.29 -2.60 -19.59
N ASP A 155 13.22 -2.31 -18.68
CA ASP A 155 14.62 -2.05 -18.98
C ASP A 155 15.46 -3.28 -18.60
N ALA A 156 15.68 -4.15 -19.58
CA ALA A 156 16.45 -5.39 -19.38
C ALA A 156 17.91 -5.12 -19.07
N GLU A 157 18.48 -4.03 -19.57
CA GLU A 157 19.90 -3.69 -19.43
C GLU A 157 20.24 -3.25 -18.00
N ASN A 158 19.37 -2.44 -17.37
CA ASN A 158 19.54 -1.97 -16.00
C ASN A 158 18.79 -2.81 -14.97
N GLY A 159 17.89 -3.69 -15.42
CA GLY A 159 17.08 -4.55 -14.56
C GLY A 159 15.92 -3.81 -13.91
N TYR A 160 15.21 -2.94 -14.62
CA TYR A 160 14.07 -2.21 -14.07
C TYR A 160 12.74 -2.63 -14.70
N ASP A 161 11.75 -2.89 -13.85
CA ASP A 161 10.33 -2.89 -14.21
C ASP A 161 9.73 -1.58 -13.69
N TRP A 162 9.65 -0.59 -14.57
CA TRP A 162 9.22 0.76 -14.21
C TRP A 162 7.79 0.81 -13.69
N ALA A 163 6.90 -0.02 -14.22
CA ALA A 163 5.52 -0.07 -13.76
C ALA A 163 5.41 -0.53 -12.30
N GLN A 164 6.24 -1.50 -11.89
CA GLN A 164 6.28 -1.94 -10.49
C GLN A 164 6.93 -0.89 -9.59
N LEU A 165 8.07 -0.33 -10.01
CA LEU A 165 8.74 0.73 -9.27
C LEU A 165 7.81 1.92 -9.00
N ILE A 166 7.21 2.49 -10.04
CA ILE A 166 6.27 3.62 -9.93
C ILE A 166 5.12 3.28 -8.98
N SER A 167 4.45 2.14 -9.19
CA SER A 167 3.28 1.77 -8.40
C SER A 167 3.59 1.57 -6.92
N LYS A 168 4.66 0.79 -6.59
CA LYS A 168 4.95 0.48 -5.18
C LYS A 168 5.53 1.68 -4.45
N TYR A 169 6.35 2.48 -5.13
CA TYR A 169 6.86 3.72 -4.58
C TYR A 169 5.74 4.73 -4.32
N THR A 170 4.81 4.92 -5.26
CA THR A 170 3.68 5.85 -5.10
C THR A 170 2.76 5.48 -3.93
N MET A 171 2.57 4.18 -3.64
CA MET A 171 1.79 3.76 -2.47
C MET A 171 2.36 4.32 -1.15
N GLY A 172 3.68 4.40 -1.01
CA GLY A 172 4.29 5.03 0.16
C GLY A 172 4.37 6.54 0.03
N ALA A 173 4.97 7.02 -1.05
CA ALA A 173 5.27 8.43 -1.24
C ALA A 173 4.04 9.33 -1.35
N MET A 174 2.88 8.78 -1.69
CA MET A 174 1.60 9.51 -1.70
C MET A 174 0.69 9.04 -0.55
N ALA A 175 0.32 7.75 -0.51
CA ALA A 175 -0.74 7.33 0.39
C ALA A 175 -0.27 7.19 1.84
N PHE A 176 0.81 6.43 2.10
CA PHE A 176 1.32 6.22 3.46
C PHE A 176 1.81 7.52 4.10
N SER A 177 2.69 8.27 3.40
CA SER A 177 3.25 9.52 3.95
C SER A 177 2.17 10.57 4.25
N GLN A 178 1.19 10.74 3.37
CA GLN A 178 0.10 11.67 3.63
C GLN A 178 -0.81 11.21 4.76
N ALA A 179 -1.17 9.93 4.80
CA ALA A 179 -2.03 9.43 5.86
C ALA A 179 -1.35 9.51 7.23
N VAL A 180 -0.14 8.94 7.36
CA VAL A 180 0.51 8.74 8.66
C VAL A 180 1.18 10.01 9.17
N ASP A 181 1.92 10.72 8.32
CA ASP A 181 2.68 11.90 8.78
C ASP A 181 1.85 13.18 8.85
N ASN A 182 0.85 13.33 7.95
CA ASN A 182 0.07 14.56 7.86
C ASN A 182 -1.30 14.42 8.54
N TYR A 183 -2.13 13.48 8.07
CA TYR A 183 -3.52 13.42 8.52
C TYR A 183 -3.67 12.78 9.90
N LEU A 184 -2.89 11.75 10.23
CA LEU A 184 -2.96 11.04 11.50
C LEU A 184 -1.91 11.51 12.54
N ASP A 185 -1.01 12.44 12.20
CA ASP A 185 -0.02 13.04 13.08
C ASP A 185 -0.23 14.57 13.18
N GLU A 186 0.25 15.34 12.21
CA GLU A 186 0.21 16.80 12.27
C GLU A 186 -1.18 17.40 12.51
N LYS A 187 -2.21 16.78 11.90
CA LYS A 187 -3.60 17.22 12.04
C LYS A 187 -4.31 16.64 13.26
N MET A 188 -3.65 15.80 14.04
CA MET A 188 -4.21 15.22 15.28
C MET A 188 -3.75 15.96 16.54
N THR A 189 -3.31 17.23 16.43
CA THR A 189 -3.13 18.14 17.58
C THR A 189 -4.42 18.91 17.87
N ALA A 190 -4.53 19.51 19.05
CA ALA A 190 -5.74 20.27 19.44
C ALA A 190 -6.01 21.47 18.52
N GLU A 191 -4.94 22.14 18.07
CA GLU A 191 -5.00 23.41 17.34
C GLU A 191 -5.17 23.21 15.83
N ASN A 192 -4.59 22.14 15.27
CA ASN A 192 -4.60 21.91 13.84
C ASN A 192 -5.89 21.19 13.41
N LYS A 193 -6.69 21.85 12.58
CA LYS A 193 -8.00 21.33 12.14
C LYS A 193 -8.89 20.87 13.30
N PRO A 194 -9.25 21.79 14.24
CA PRO A 194 -10.02 21.42 15.43
C PRO A 194 -11.43 20.93 15.11
N ASN A 195 -12.00 20.13 16.01
CA ASN A 195 -13.32 19.53 15.82
C ASN A 195 -14.49 20.54 15.95
N ASN A 196 -14.26 21.71 16.55
CA ASN A 196 -15.27 22.75 16.73
C ASN A 196 -15.25 23.85 15.65
N LYS A 197 -14.60 23.60 14.52
CA LYS A 197 -14.57 24.51 13.37
C LYS A 197 -14.70 23.73 12.06
N PRO A 198 -15.26 24.35 11.01
CA PRO A 198 -15.28 23.72 9.69
C PRO A 198 -13.84 23.53 9.18
N TYR A 199 -13.62 22.50 8.41
CA TYR A 199 -12.29 22.24 7.79
C TYR A 199 -11.83 23.40 6.90
N LYS A 200 -12.78 23.98 6.16
CA LYS A 200 -12.65 25.20 5.35
C LYS A 200 -14.01 25.89 5.27
N ASP A 201 -14.03 27.13 4.83
CA ASP A 201 -15.28 27.89 4.66
C ASP A 201 -16.26 27.14 3.75
N GLY A 202 -17.51 27.08 4.18
CA GLY A 202 -18.60 26.38 3.50
C GLY A 202 -18.59 24.84 3.61
N ALA A 203 -17.62 24.24 4.32
CA ALA A 203 -17.65 22.81 4.57
C ALA A 203 -18.78 22.42 5.52
N HIS A 204 -19.33 21.20 5.33
CA HIS A 204 -20.36 20.61 6.19
C HIS A 204 -19.78 19.63 7.23
N TYR A 205 -18.48 19.54 7.31
CA TYR A 205 -17.73 18.68 8.23
C TYR A 205 -16.72 19.49 9.03
N THR A 206 -16.36 18.98 10.19
CA THR A 206 -15.36 19.61 11.07
C THR A 206 -13.93 19.37 10.57
N GLY A 207 -12.97 20.08 11.15
CA GLY A 207 -11.54 19.89 10.86
C GLY A 207 -11.07 18.47 11.13
N LYS A 208 -11.45 17.89 12.30
CA LYS A 208 -11.07 16.53 12.68
C LYS A 208 -11.75 15.48 11.84
N GLU A 209 -13.06 15.59 11.61
CA GLU A 209 -13.80 14.66 10.76
C GLU A 209 -13.13 14.50 9.39
N HIS A 210 -12.89 15.61 8.71
CA HIS A 210 -12.33 15.55 7.36
C HIS A 210 -10.89 15.07 7.35
N SER A 211 -10.05 15.48 8.30
CA SER A 211 -8.67 15.01 8.38
C SER A 211 -8.61 13.49 8.61
N TRP A 212 -9.49 12.96 9.46
CA TRP A 212 -9.57 11.53 9.73
C TRP A 212 -10.07 10.76 8.50
N ASP A 213 -11.11 11.25 7.84
CA ASP A 213 -11.64 10.67 6.59
C ASP A 213 -10.59 10.66 5.47
N GLU A 214 -9.77 11.73 5.34
CA GLU A 214 -8.68 11.77 4.37
C GLU A 214 -7.62 10.68 4.64
N GLY A 215 -7.29 10.43 5.92
CA GLY A 215 -6.41 9.32 6.32
C GLY A 215 -6.99 7.96 5.90
N PHE A 216 -8.27 7.71 6.19
CA PHE A 216 -8.99 6.52 5.77
C PHE A 216 -8.99 6.34 4.24
N GLY A 217 -9.28 7.42 3.50
CA GLY A 217 -9.30 7.39 2.04
C GLY A 217 -7.96 6.98 1.43
N TYR A 218 -6.83 7.35 2.04
CA TYR A 218 -5.51 6.91 1.59
C TYR A 218 -5.20 5.44 1.92
N PHE A 219 -5.81 4.87 2.96
CA PHE A 219 -5.71 3.41 3.18
C PHE A 219 -6.43 2.64 2.07
N GLY A 220 -7.49 3.20 1.51
CA GLY A 220 -8.14 2.70 0.31
C GLY A 220 -8.93 1.42 0.50
N ALA A 221 -9.47 1.18 1.69
CA ALA A 221 -10.38 0.07 1.97
C ALA A 221 -11.80 0.38 1.51
N ALA A 222 -12.57 -0.65 1.18
CA ALA A 222 -14.02 -0.52 1.02
C ALA A 222 -14.67 -0.15 2.37
N ALA A 223 -15.74 0.65 2.34
CA ALA A 223 -16.38 1.14 3.55
C ALA A 223 -16.90 0.00 4.47
N HIS A 224 -17.26 -1.13 3.90
CA HIS A 224 -17.83 -2.31 4.60
C HIS A 224 -16.76 -3.39 4.93
N THR A 225 -15.46 -3.08 4.83
CA THR A 225 -14.36 -4.04 5.01
C THR A 225 -14.40 -4.78 6.36
N LEU A 226 -14.94 -4.18 7.44
CA LEU A 226 -15.05 -4.86 8.74
C LEU A 226 -15.98 -6.08 8.73
N GLY A 227 -16.86 -6.20 7.75
CA GLY A 227 -17.71 -7.37 7.55
C GLY A 227 -17.10 -8.46 6.67
N LEU A 228 -15.90 -8.25 6.15
CA LEU A 228 -15.27 -9.10 5.15
C LEU A 228 -14.07 -9.87 5.73
N SER A 229 -13.88 -11.08 5.24
CA SER A 229 -12.63 -11.83 5.44
C SER A 229 -11.49 -11.24 4.60
N ALA A 230 -10.25 -11.55 4.95
CA ALA A 230 -9.08 -11.14 4.17
C ALA A 230 -9.11 -11.66 2.72
N ASP A 231 -9.68 -12.85 2.48
CA ASP A 231 -9.87 -13.40 1.13
C ASP A 231 -10.87 -12.58 0.30
N GLU A 232 -11.97 -12.13 0.89
CA GLU A 232 -12.96 -11.29 0.24
C GLU A 232 -12.40 -9.90 -0.08
N VAL A 233 -11.72 -9.26 0.88
CA VAL A 233 -11.04 -7.96 0.65
C VAL A 233 -10.02 -8.07 -0.48
N TYR A 234 -9.21 -9.14 -0.48
CA TYR A 234 -8.27 -9.43 -1.56
C TYR A 234 -9.01 -9.66 -2.89
N GLY A 235 -10.12 -10.40 -2.88
CA GLY A 235 -10.95 -10.70 -4.05
C GLY A 235 -11.54 -9.45 -4.69
N ILE A 236 -12.00 -8.47 -3.89
CA ILE A 236 -12.48 -7.18 -4.39
C ILE A 236 -11.36 -6.46 -5.17
N ALA A 237 -10.16 -6.34 -4.60
CA ALA A 237 -9.02 -5.71 -5.27
C ALA A 237 -8.61 -6.43 -6.57
N LYS A 238 -8.85 -7.76 -6.65
CA LYS A 238 -8.60 -8.57 -7.86
C LYS A 238 -9.77 -8.58 -8.84
N ARG A 239 -10.88 -7.96 -8.50
CA ARG A 239 -12.13 -7.95 -9.28
C ARG A 239 -12.62 -9.36 -9.56
N SER A 240 -12.69 -10.17 -8.52
CA SER A 240 -13.13 -11.56 -8.54
C SER A 240 -14.16 -11.90 -7.45
N ALA A 241 -14.63 -10.92 -6.68
CA ALA A 241 -15.58 -11.06 -5.58
C ALA A 241 -16.64 -9.94 -5.68
N VAL A 242 -17.42 -9.95 -6.77
CA VAL A 242 -18.45 -8.91 -7.03
C VAL A 242 -19.57 -8.99 -6.01
N GLU A 243 -19.93 -10.20 -5.58
CA GLU A 243 -21.02 -10.48 -4.65
C GLU A 243 -20.87 -9.86 -3.26
N VAL A 244 -19.62 -9.55 -2.88
CA VAL A 244 -19.32 -8.85 -1.63
C VAL A 244 -18.83 -7.42 -1.87
N ALA A 245 -18.46 -7.06 -3.10
CA ALA A 245 -18.08 -5.70 -3.48
C ALA A 245 -19.31 -4.80 -3.68
N ASP A 246 -20.25 -5.23 -4.50
CA ASP A 246 -21.53 -4.54 -4.77
C ASP A 246 -22.47 -4.74 -3.57
N VAL A 247 -22.20 -4.02 -2.48
CA VAL A 247 -22.91 -4.18 -1.20
C VAL A 247 -24.34 -3.63 -1.26
N ASN A 248 -24.60 -2.69 -2.17
CA ASN A 248 -25.92 -2.08 -2.33
C ASN A 248 -26.80 -2.79 -3.38
N GLY A 249 -26.22 -3.73 -4.17
CA GLY A 249 -26.92 -4.55 -5.16
C GLY A 249 -27.40 -3.77 -6.39
N ASP A 250 -26.74 -2.65 -6.75
CA ASP A 250 -27.12 -1.84 -7.92
C ASP A 250 -26.50 -2.34 -9.23
N GLY A 251 -25.70 -3.41 -9.18
CA GLY A 251 -25.06 -4.07 -10.32
C GLY A 251 -23.75 -3.45 -10.76
N VAL A 252 -23.23 -2.48 -10.02
CA VAL A 252 -21.94 -1.84 -10.27
C VAL A 252 -21.17 -1.65 -8.98
N VAL A 253 -19.83 -1.60 -9.07
CA VAL A 253 -18.95 -1.35 -7.92
C VAL A 253 -18.53 0.12 -7.91
N ASP A 254 -18.97 0.86 -6.89
CA ASP A 254 -18.59 2.27 -6.70
C ASP A 254 -17.20 2.37 -6.11
N LEU A 255 -16.25 2.91 -6.89
CA LEU A 255 -14.85 3.09 -6.44
C LEU A 255 -14.73 3.94 -5.17
N LYS A 256 -15.74 4.79 -4.88
CA LYS A 256 -15.71 5.67 -3.71
C LYS A 256 -15.90 4.94 -2.38
N SER A 257 -16.54 3.78 -2.39
CA SER A 257 -16.95 3.10 -1.14
C SER A 257 -16.91 1.57 -1.19
N GLU A 258 -16.88 0.95 -2.37
CA GLU A 258 -17.05 -0.49 -2.55
C GLU A 258 -15.82 -1.20 -3.11
N TYR A 259 -14.78 -0.46 -3.47
CA TYR A 259 -13.55 -1.00 -4.05
C TYR A 259 -12.39 -0.97 -3.04
N VAL A 260 -11.42 -1.88 -3.22
CA VAL A 260 -10.21 -1.99 -2.40
C VAL A 260 -8.98 -1.63 -3.22
N PHE A 261 -8.24 -0.61 -2.79
CA PHE A 261 -7.03 -0.12 -3.42
C PHE A 261 -5.75 -0.69 -2.79
N GLY A 262 -4.59 -0.30 -3.33
CA GLY A 262 -3.29 -0.88 -3.04
C GLY A 262 -2.92 -1.10 -1.58
N PRO A 263 -3.00 -0.10 -0.68
CA PRO A 263 -2.60 -0.30 0.71
C PRO A 263 -3.45 -1.36 1.43
N ALA A 264 -4.79 -1.25 1.36
CA ALA A 264 -5.69 -2.23 1.97
C ALA A 264 -5.59 -3.62 1.30
N TYR A 265 -5.35 -3.67 -0.02
CA TYR A 265 -5.06 -4.92 -0.72
C TYR A 265 -3.85 -5.64 -0.15
N TYR A 266 -2.74 -4.93 0.14
CA TYR A 266 -1.54 -5.56 0.69
C TYR A 266 -1.73 -6.00 2.13
N ALA A 267 -2.46 -5.26 2.96
CA ALA A 267 -2.85 -5.70 4.28
C ALA A 267 -3.59 -7.04 4.21
N ALA A 268 -4.66 -7.12 3.42
CA ALA A 268 -5.42 -8.35 3.21
C ALA A 268 -4.57 -9.49 2.60
N ALA A 269 -3.65 -9.18 1.70
CA ALA A 269 -2.78 -10.18 1.10
C ALA A 269 -1.84 -10.84 2.12
N PHE A 270 -1.40 -10.10 3.14
CA PHE A 270 -0.57 -10.65 4.22
C PHE A 270 -1.42 -11.37 5.28
N ASP A 271 -2.62 -10.88 5.57
CA ASP A 271 -3.54 -11.55 6.51
C ASP A 271 -3.98 -12.93 6.02
N ARG A 272 -4.17 -13.11 4.71
CA ARG A 272 -4.62 -14.38 4.11
C ARG A 272 -3.50 -15.39 3.84
N SER A 273 -2.25 -14.99 3.90
CA SER A 273 -1.12 -15.85 3.50
C SER A 273 0.11 -15.59 4.36
N GLY A 274 0.95 -16.63 4.54
CA GLY A 274 2.21 -16.50 5.27
C GLY A 274 2.39 -17.61 6.31
N THR A 275 3.46 -17.51 7.09
CA THR A 275 3.82 -18.51 8.09
C THR A 275 3.06 -18.32 9.42
N LYS A 276 2.56 -17.11 9.66
CA LYS A 276 1.73 -16.77 10.82
C LYS A 276 0.49 -16.01 10.38
N SER A 277 -0.60 -16.21 11.11
CA SER A 277 -1.80 -15.41 10.96
C SER A 277 -1.57 -13.99 11.45
N THR A 278 -1.98 -13.01 10.66
CA THR A 278 -2.02 -11.58 10.98
C THR A 278 -3.44 -11.05 10.80
N ASP A 279 -3.70 -9.84 11.29
CA ASP A 279 -5.01 -9.19 11.23
C ASP A 279 -4.84 -7.68 10.96
N TYR A 280 -3.93 -7.33 10.07
CA TYR A 280 -3.62 -5.95 9.72
C TYR A 280 -4.83 -5.19 9.20
N THR A 281 -5.60 -5.83 8.31
CA THR A 281 -6.78 -5.21 7.67
C THR A 281 -7.83 -4.84 8.70
N GLN A 282 -8.24 -5.79 9.55
CA GLN A 282 -9.28 -5.55 10.53
C GLN A 282 -8.80 -4.61 11.65
N THR A 283 -7.54 -4.74 12.10
CA THR A 283 -6.95 -3.85 13.10
C THR A 283 -6.92 -2.40 12.63
N ILE A 284 -6.49 -2.13 11.40
CA ILE A 284 -6.45 -0.78 10.83
C ILE A 284 -7.88 -0.24 10.66
N MET A 285 -8.79 -1.04 10.12
CA MET A 285 -10.18 -0.65 9.88
C MET A 285 -10.95 -0.35 11.15
N ALA A 286 -10.81 -1.18 12.19
CA ALA A 286 -11.42 -0.95 13.49
C ALA A 286 -10.92 0.36 14.11
N ALA A 287 -9.62 0.63 14.07
CA ALA A 287 -9.05 1.87 14.57
C ALA A 287 -9.58 3.11 13.81
N TYR A 288 -9.72 3.02 12.48
CA TYR A 288 -10.34 4.09 11.69
C TYR A 288 -11.81 4.32 12.09
N LEU A 289 -12.59 3.26 12.23
CA LEU A 289 -14.00 3.37 12.59
C LEU A 289 -14.18 3.94 14.01
N ASP A 290 -13.42 3.44 14.98
CA ASP A 290 -13.50 3.86 16.39
C ASP A 290 -13.05 5.31 16.56
N GLY A 291 -11.98 5.74 15.89
CA GLY A 291 -11.55 7.13 15.88
C GLY A 291 -12.61 8.06 15.27
N ARG A 292 -13.26 7.64 14.16
CA ARG A 292 -14.33 8.41 13.55
C ARG A 292 -15.59 8.50 14.42
N LYS A 293 -15.94 7.41 15.12
CA LYS A 293 -17.02 7.39 16.11
C LYS A 293 -16.73 8.34 17.27
N LEU A 294 -15.51 8.34 17.80
CA LEU A 294 -15.09 9.26 18.87
C LEU A 294 -15.25 10.73 18.44
N ILE A 295 -14.75 11.08 17.25
CA ILE A 295 -14.87 12.43 16.70
C ILE A 295 -16.36 12.84 16.56
N THR A 296 -17.19 11.92 16.04
CA THR A 296 -18.63 12.16 15.86
C THR A 296 -19.36 12.32 17.19
N ALA A 297 -19.03 11.51 18.20
CA ALA A 297 -19.65 11.56 19.54
C ALA A 297 -19.40 12.89 20.26
N ALA A 298 -18.30 13.58 19.96
CA ALA A 298 -18.04 14.93 20.48
C ALA A 298 -19.01 16.00 19.94
N GLY A 299 -19.87 15.68 18.96
CA GLY A 299 -20.98 16.52 18.50
C GLY A 299 -20.54 17.89 17.96
N GLY A 300 -19.39 17.98 17.33
CA GLY A 300 -18.82 19.24 16.83
C GLY A 300 -18.25 20.15 17.93
N ALA A 301 -18.07 19.66 19.16
CA ALA A 301 -17.32 20.34 20.19
C ALA A 301 -15.80 20.11 20.02
N ALA A 302 -14.97 20.95 20.64
CA ALA A 302 -13.55 20.67 20.75
C ALA A 302 -13.34 19.36 21.52
N LEU A 303 -12.42 18.53 21.05
CA LEU A 303 -12.06 17.30 21.77
C LEU A 303 -11.38 17.66 23.09
N SER A 304 -11.74 16.96 24.16
CA SER A 304 -11.03 17.01 25.44
C SER A 304 -9.62 16.40 25.30
N ALA A 305 -8.77 16.62 26.29
CA ALA A 305 -7.42 16.06 26.31
C ALA A 305 -7.44 14.51 26.25
N ASP A 306 -8.37 13.87 26.94
CA ASP A 306 -8.51 12.41 26.95
C ASP A 306 -9.00 11.86 25.61
N GLU A 307 -10.01 12.52 24.99
CA GLU A 307 -10.50 12.15 23.67
C GLU A 307 -9.41 12.33 22.61
N LEU A 308 -8.61 13.40 22.69
CA LEU A 308 -7.50 13.63 21.78
C LEU A 308 -6.40 12.57 21.95
N ALA A 309 -6.05 12.23 23.19
CA ALA A 309 -5.07 11.16 23.48
C ALA A 309 -5.57 9.81 22.95
N GLN A 310 -6.85 9.49 23.10
CA GLN A 310 -7.43 8.26 22.56
C GLN A 310 -7.41 8.26 21.03
N LEU A 311 -7.71 9.39 20.38
CA LEU A 311 -7.64 9.53 18.92
C LEU A 311 -6.20 9.34 18.40
N GLN A 312 -5.20 9.88 19.09
CA GLN A 312 -3.78 9.70 18.80
C GLN A 312 -3.34 8.24 19.00
N SER A 313 -3.94 7.53 19.98
CA SER A 313 -3.72 6.08 20.13
C SER A 313 -4.22 5.30 18.92
N TYR A 314 -5.41 5.59 18.41
CA TYR A 314 -5.90 5.00 17.16
C TYR A 314 -5.03 5.34 15.95
N SER A 315 -4.55 6.59 15.84
CA SER A 315 -3.57 7.00 14.83
C SER A 315 -2.31 6.12 14.87
N SER A 316 -1.79 5.88 16.07
CA SER A 316 -0.60 5.05 16.29
C SER A 316 -0.84 3.58 15.90
N ILE A 317 -2.02 3.02 16.20
CA ILE A 317 -2.41 1.67 15.78
C ILE A 317 -2.41 1.59 14.25
N ILE A 318 -3.02 2.55 13.56
CA ILE A 318 -3.08 2.60 12.10
C ILE A 318 -1.66 2.70 11.52
N GLY A 319 -0.87 3.68 11.98
CA GLY A 319 0.47 3.95 11.45
C GLY A 319 1.40 2.75 11.62
N ASN A 320 1.45 2.16 12.80
CA ASN A 320 2.32 1.02 13.11
C ASN A 320 1.94 -0.23 12.29
N ASN A 321 0.65 -0.55 12.16
CA ASN A 321 0.23 -1.70 11.37
C ASN A 321 0.44 -1.47 9.86
N TRP A 322 0.25 -0.26 9.37
CA TRP A 322 0.51 0.05 7.96
C TRP A 322 2.01 0.02 7.64
N GLU A 323 2.87 0.52 8.53
CA GLU A 323 4.33 0.38 8.40
C GLU A 323 4.73 -1.10 8.37
N GLN A 324 4.14 -1.95 9.22
CA GLN A 324 4.37 -3.39 9.18
C GLN A 324 3.94 -4.02 7.85
N VAL A 325 2.81 -3.61 7.26
CA VAL A 325 2.39 -4.07 5.92
C VAL A 325 3.44 -3.74 4.86
N LEU A 326 4.06 -2.55 4.91
CA LEU A 326 5.15 -2.18 4.00
C LEU A 326 6.40 -3.03 4.26
N ALA A 327 6.75 -3.27 5.51
CA ALA A 327 7.90 -4.11 5.89
C ALA A 327 7.69 -5.58 5.48
N GLU A 328 6.48 -6.13 5.64
CA GLU A 328 6.10 -7.46 5.12
C GLU A 328 6.26 -7.54 3.59
N ALA A 329 5.97 -6.46 2.87
CA ALA A 329 6.16 -6.42 1.42
C ALA A 329 7.66 -6.46 1.06
N VAL A 330 8.51 -5.69 1.74
CA VAL A 330 9.97 -5.76 1.56
C VAL A 330 10.47 -7.18 1.87
N PHE A 331 10.06 -7.77 3.00
CA PHE A 331 10.42 -9.14 3.38
C PHE A 331 10.02 -10.16 2.31
N LYS A 332 8.76 -10.14 1.88
CA LYS A 332 8.21 -11.04 0.86
C LYS A 332 8.99 -10.96 -0.45
N TYR A 333 9.23 -9.74 -0.95
CA TYR A 333 9.86 -9.59 -2.25
C TYR A 333 11.37 -9.84 -2.22
N ALA A 334 12.03 -9.66 -1.09
CA ALA A 334 13.40 -10.16 -0.90
C ALA A 334 13.45 -11.69 -1.06
N GLY A 335 12.53 -12.41 -0.43
CA GLY A 335 12.40 -13.87 -0.61
C GLY A 335 12.03 -14.27 -2.04
N SER A 336 11.21 -13.46 -2.75
CA SER A 336 10.89 -13.70 -4.17
C SER A 336 12.13 -13.57 -5.05
N VAL A 337 12.90 -12.49 -4.87
CA VAL A 337 14.16 -12.24 -5.60
C VAL A 337 15.16 -13.36 -5.35
N PHE A 338 15.30 -13.84 -4.11
CA PHE A 338 16.12 -15.00 -3.77
C PHE A 338 15.72 -16.25 -4.57
N LYS A 339 14.43 -16.60 -4.57
CA LYS A 339 13.89 -17.77 -5.29
C LYS A 339 14.02 -17.66 -6.81
N ASP A 340 13.86 -16.45 -7.35
CA ASP A 340 14.02 -16.21 -8.79
C ASP A 340 15.48 -16.45 -9.23
N ILE A 341 16.46 -16.00 -8.42
CA ILE A 341 17.88 -16.27 -8.70
C ILE A 341 18.15 -17.77 -8.66
N GLU A 342 17.63 -18.50 -7.65
CA GLU A 342 17.75 -19.96 -7.59
C GLU A 342 17.25 -20.61 -8.88
N LYS A 343 16.06 -20.22 -9.33
CA LYS A 343 15.47 -20.74 -10.58
C LYS A 343 16.31 -20.42 -11.81
N MET A 344 16.89 -19.22 -11.90
CA MET A 344 17.69 -18.82 -13.07
C MET A 344 19.03 -19.55 -13.19
N LYS A 345 19.61 -20.01 -12.08
CA LYS A 345 20.90 -20.72 -12.08
C LYS A 345 20.92 -22.00 -12.92
N ASP A 346 19.77 -22.68 -12.98
CA ASP A 346 19.63 -24.00 -13.61
C ASP A 346 19.11 -23.88 -15.06
N LEU A 347 18.97 -22.67 -15.60
CA LEU A 347 18.44 -22.42 -16.94
C LEU A 347 19.55 -22.05 -17.93
N ASP A 348 19.56 -22.73 -19.06
CA ASP A 348 20.38 -22.36 -20.21
C ASP A 348 19.87 -21.09 -20.89
N ALA A 349 20.75 -20.43 -21.67
CA ALA A 349 20.38 -19.25 -22.43
C ALA A 349 19.25 -19.59 -23.42
N GLY A 350 18.14 -18.85 -23.33
CA GLY A 350 16.96 -19.08 -24.17
C GLY A 350 15.70 -18.42 -23.62
N GLU A 351 14.56 -18.82 -24.15
CA GLU A 351 13.26 -18.22 -23.83
C GLU A 351 12.89 -18.40 -22.35
N ASP A 352 13.18 -19.56 -21.76
CA ASP A 352 12.83 -19.82 -20.35
C ASP A 352 13.68 -18.98 -19.39
N LEU A 353 14.98 -18.77 -19.67
CA LEU A 353 15.82 -17.85 -18.91
C LEU A 353 15.30 -16.40 -19.04
N ASN A 354 14.91 -15.97 -20.23
CA ASN A 354 14.36 -14.62 -20.44
C ASN A 354 13.05 -14.41 -19.66
N LYS A 355 12.17 -15.40 -19.62
CA LYS A 355 10.93 -15.38 -18.81
C LYS A 355 11.25 -15.32 -17.31
N ALA A 356 12.19 -16.13 -16.84
CA ALA A 356 12.62 -16.14 -15.45
C ALA A 356 13.27 -14.81 -15.07
N TYR A 357 14.12 -14.25 -15.94
CA TYR A 357 14.73 -12.92 -15.74
C TYR A 357 13.67 -11.81 -15.68
N ARG A 358 12.68 -11.84 -16.56
CA ARG A 358 11.57 -10.88 -16.52
C ARG A 358 10.80 -10.94 -15.18
N ALA A 359 10.58 -12.14 -14.64
CA ALA A 359 9.95 -12.33 -13.32
C ALA A 359 10.84 -11.81 -12.19
N TYR A 360 12.13 -12.11 -12.22
CA TYR A 360 13.13 -11.61 -11.28
C TYR A 360 13.16 -10.07 -11.23
N VAL A 361 13.26 -9.42 -12.38
CA VAL A 361 13.29 -7.95 -12.48
C VAL A 361 11.97 -7.33 -11.98
N LYS A 362 10.84 -7.99 -12.28
CA LYS A 362 9.53 -7.58 -11.75
C LYS A 362 9.51 -7.62 -10.22
N HIS A 363 9.92 -8.74 -9.61
CA HIS A 363 9.93 -8.88 -8.15
C HIS A 363 10.94 -7.92 -7.49
N TRP A 364 12.09 -7.68 -8.16
CA TRP A 364 13.02 -6.67 -7.71
C TRP A 364 12.43 -5.25 -7.75
N GLY A 365 11.71 -4.91 -8.81
CA GLY A 365 11.01 -3.62 -8.92
C GLY A 365 9.96 -3.43 -7.80
N GLU A 366 9.24 -4.51 -7.45
CA GLU A 366 8.31 -4.53 -6.31
C GLU A 366 9.06 -4.36 -4.98
N LEU A 367 10.18 -5.08 -4.78
CA LEU A 367 11.05 -4.94 -3.61
C LEU A 367 11.55 -3.50 -3.44
N LYS A 368 12.16 -2.95 -4.51
CA LYS A 368 12.73 -1.61 -4.49
C LYS A 368 11.66 -0.54 -4.26
N GLY A 369 10.54 -0.65 -4.95
CA GLY A 369 9.42 0.28 -4.78
C GLY A 369 8.91 0.30 -3.33
N PHE A 370 8.73 -0.85 -2.68
CA PHE A 370 8.32 -0.91 -1.28
C PHE A 370 9.40 -0.45 -0.31
N SER A 371 10.68 -0.72 -0.60
CA SER A 371 11.78 -0.19 0.22
C SER A 371 11.86 1.35 0.19
N MET A 372 11.52 1.96 -0.94
CA MET A 372 11.38 3.41 -1.05
C MET A 372 10.09 3.91 -0.39
N ALA A 373 9.00 3.14 -0.49
CA ALA A 373 7.72 3.46 0.12
C ALA A 373 7.82 3.60 1.65
N ILE A 374 8.46 2.65 2.33
CA ILE A 374 8.62 2.68 3.80
C ILE A 374 9.57 3.80 4.26
N GLN A 375 10.43 4.31 3.37
CA GLN A 375 11.31 5.45 3.61
C GLN A 375 10.68 6.80 3.23
N SER A 376 9.46 6.81 2.68
CA SER A 376 8.76 8.02 2.25
C SER A 376 7.95 8.58 3.40
N GLY A 377 8.55 9.43 4.22
CA GLY A 377 7.85 10.04 5.34
C GLY A 377 8.80 10.72 6.32
N LYS A 378 8.26 11.19 7.43
CA LYS A 378 9.01 11.77 8.55
C LYS A 378 9.79 10.73 9.33
N ASN A 379 9.39 9.46 9.24
CA ASN A 379 10.01 8.38 9.97
C ASN A 379 11.41 8.13 9.39
N ASN A 380 12.40 8.75 10.00
CA ASN A 380 13.79 8.51 9.65
C ASN A 380 14.19 7.14 10.20
N LEU A 381 14.19 6.13 9.34
CA LEU A 381 14.59 4.76 9.70
C LEU A 381 16.10 4.63 10.04
N GLY A 382 16.86 5.72 9.96
CA GLY A 382 18.24 5.80 10.40
C GLY A 382 19.13 4.70 9.82
N LYS A 383 19.80 3.93 10.69
CA LYS A 383 20.67 2.83 10.28
C LYS A 383 19.94 1.72 9.51
N THR A 384 18.69 1.47 9.84
CA THR A 384 17.86 0.46 9.13
C THR A 384 17.69 0.85 7.67
N ALA A 385 17.43 2.12 7.35
CA ALA A 385 17.34 2.60 5.97
C ALA A 385 18.67 2.43 5.22
N VAL A 386 19.80 2.79 5.86
CA VAL A 386 21.14 2.64 5.27
C VAL A 386 21.41 1.17 4.94
N GLU A 387 21.23 0.27 5.90
CA GLU A 387 21.47 -1.16 5.73
C GLU A 387 20.53 -1.76 4.67
N MET A 388 19.25 -1.39 4.67
CA MET A 388 18.28 -1.80 3.65
C MET A 388 18.73 -1.35 2.25
N ASN A 389 19.16 -0.11 2.10
CA ASN A 389 19.63 0.44 0.82
C ASN A 389 20.90 -0.24 0.34
N ASP A 390 21.86 -0.56 1.24
CA ASP A 390 23.09 -1.27 0.92
C ASP A 390 22.81 -2.71 0.46
N LEU A 391 21.88 -3.41 1.12
CA LEU A 391 21.50 -4.79 0.77
C LEU A 391 20.76 -4.86 -0.57
N ILE A 392 19.85 -3.94 -0.85
CA ILE A 392 19.08 -3.91 -2.10
C ILE A 392 19.92 -3.34 -3.26
N GLY A 393 20.65 -2.27 -3.03
CA GLY A 393 21.37 -1.52 -4.05
C GLY A 393 20.46 -0.61 -4.87
N PHE A 394 21.03 0.01 -5.92
CA PHE A 394 20.30 0.85 -6.84
C PHE A 394 19.72 0.09 -8.04
N GLY A 395 20.27 -1.08 -8.37
CA GLY A 395 19.78 -2.00 -9.39
C GLY A 395 20.07 -3.46 -9.04
N PRO A 396 19.31 -4.40 -9.61
CA PRO A 396 19.55 -5.83 -9.42
C PRO A 396 20.82 -6.28 -10.17
N VAL A 397 21.33 -7.45 -9.81
CA VAL A 397 22.39 -8.11 -10.61
C VAL A 397 21.74 -8.69 -11.87
N THR A 398 22.12 -8.17 -13.04
CA THR A 398 21.54 -8.54 -14.33
C THR A 398 22.15 -9.83 -14.90
N LEU A 399 21.62 -10.34 -16.03
CA LEU A 399 22.13 -11.54 -16.70
C LEU A 399 23.62 -11.44 -17.08
N ASN A 400 24.11 -10.24 -17.45
CA ASN A 400 25.50 -9.98 -17.75
C ASN A 400 26.37 -9.72 -16.50
N LYS A 401 25.82 -9.99 -15.31
CA LYS A 401 26.44 -9.78 -14.00
C LYS A 401 26.78 -8.31 -13.66
N SER A 402 26.18 -7.34 -14.36
CA SER A 402 26.29 -5.92 -13.98
C SER A 402 25.13 -5.51 -13.07
N TYR A 403 25.32 -4.43 -12.31
CA TYR A 403 24.29 -3.78 -11.52
C TYR A 403 24.56 -2.29 -11.43
N VAL A 404 23.51 -1.49 -11.29
CA VAL A 404 23.63 -0.04 -11.15
C VAL A 404 24.17 0.33 -9.78
N THR A 405 25.18 1.20 -9.74
CA THR A 405 25.83 1.70 -8.53
C THR A 405 25.66 3.20 -8.31
N GLY A 406 25.16 3.93 -9.30
CA GLY A 406 24.99 5.38 -9.25
C GLY A 406 24.59 5.96 -10.58
N VAL A 407 24.66 7.27 -10.67
CA VAL A 407 24.56 8.04 -11.91
C VAL A 407 25.77 8.95 -12.08
N ASP A 408 26.17 9.20 -13.33
CA ASP A 408 27.23 10.16 -13.64
C ASP A 408 26.70 11.61 -13.67
N VAL A 409 27.56 12.54 -14.03
CA VAL A 409 27.23 13.98 -14.10
C VAL A 409 26.20 14.31 -15.20
N ASP A 410 26.04 13.43 -16.18
CA ASP A 410 25.07 13.56 -17.28
C ASP A 410 23.77 12.80 -16.99
N GLY A 411 23.66 12.16 -15.81
CA GLY A 411 22.48 11.40 -15.38
C GLY A 411 22.43 9.96 -15.90
N ASN A 412 23.47 9.45 -16.56
CA ASN A 412 23.52 8.07 -17.03
C ASN A 412 23.85 7.09 -15.90
N PHE A 413 23.29 5.88 -15.93
CA PHE A 413 23.57 4.85 -14.94
C PHE A 413 25.01 4.37 -15.00
N VAL A 414 25.73 4.47 -13.88
CA VAL A 414 27.04 3.85 -13.65
C VAL A 414 26.84 2.43 -13.13
N ARG A 415 27.60 1.48 -13.67
CA ARG A 415 27.47 0.05 -13.34
C ARG A 415 28.77 -0.55 -12.84
N ASP A 416 28.64 -1.59 -12.01
CA ASP A 416 29.72 -2.44 -11.52
C ASP A 416 29.41 -3.93 -11.81
N ARG A 417 30.42 -4.82 -11.66
CA ARG A 417 30.31 -6.27 -11.85
C ARG A 417 30.92 -7.09 -10.70
N ARG A 418 31.27 -6.43 -9.59
CA ARG A 418 31.93 -7.10 -8.46
C ARG A 418 31.01 -7.96 -7.62
N ARG A 419 29.69 -7.76 -7.70
CA ARG A 419 28.69 -8.54 -6.97
C ARG A 419 28.13 -9.66 -7.85
N GLY A 420 28.29 -10.90 -7.40
CA GLY A 420 27.68 -12.07 -8.07
C GLY A 420 26.24 -12.33 -7.62
N TRP A 421 25.57 -13.27 -8.31
CA TRP A 421 24.20 -13.68 -7.91
C TRP A 421 24.17 -14.36 -6.54
N ARG A 422 25.21 -15.14 -6.18
CA ARG A 422 25.31 -15.80 -4.86
C ARG A 422 25.39 -14.78 -3.73
N ASP A 423 26.23 -13.75 -3.88
CA ASP A 423 26.34 -12.67 -2.91
C ASP A 423 25.01 -11.91 -2.78
N TYR A 424 24.35 -11.69 -3.92
CA TYR A 424 23.08 -10.99 -3.93
C TYR A 424 21.95 -11.80 -3.29
N GLN A 425 21.94 -13.12 -3.42
CA GLN A 425 21.03 -14.00 -2.68
C GLN A 425 21.24 -13.89 -1.17
N LEU A 426 22.50 -13.88 -0.70
CA LEU A 426 22.80 -13.65 0.71
C LEU A 426 22.31 -12.29 1.18
N HIS A 427 22.42 -11.25 0.35
CA HIS A 427 21.87 -9.94 0.65
C HIS A 427 20.34 -9.98 0.83
N MET A 428 19.63 -10.74 0.01
CA MET A 428 18.17 -10.88 0.13
C MET A 428 17.75 -11.57 1.44
N LEU A 429 18.48 -12.60 1.86
CA LEU A 429 18.23 -13.26 3.15
C LEU A 429 18.58 -12.36 4.35
N LYS A 430 19.69 -11.62 4.28
CA LYS A 430 20.04 -10.61 5.29
C LYS A 430 18.99 -9.49 5.37
N LEU A 431 18.43 -9.11 4.24
CA LEU A 431 17.34 -8.13 4.18
C LEU A 431 16.08 -8.68 4.85
N GLN A 432 15.72 -9.95 4.64
CA GLN A 432 14.62 -10.59 5.37
C GLN A 432 14.86 -10.57 6.89
N LYS A 433 16.09 -10.88 7.30
CA LYS A 433 16.47 -10.80 8.73
C LYS A 433 16.34 -9.38 9.27
N LEU A 434 16.83 -8.38 8.52
CA LEU A 434 16.71 -6.97 8.91
C LEU A 434 15.24 -6.55 9.10
N MET A 435 14.35 -6.95 8.19
CA MET A 435 12.90 -6.66 8.31
C MET A 435 12.28 -7.36 9.52
N ALA A 436 12.65 -8.60 9.78
CA ALA A 436 12.17 -9.34 10.95
C ALA A 436 12.64 -8.70 12.27
N ASP A 437 13.89 -8.27 12.34
CA ASP A 437 14.50 -7.69 13.55
C ASP A 437 14.02 -6.26 13.81
N ALA A 438 13.95 -5.42 12.76
CA ALA A 438 13.63 -4.00 12.89
C ALA A 438 12.12 -3.71 13.01
N PHE A 439 11.29 -4.48 12.31
CA PHE A 439 9.85 -4.23 12.22
C PHE A 439 8.99 -5.33 12.85
N GLY A 440 9.57 -6.46 13.23
CA GLY A 440 8.82 -7.56 13.83
C GLY A 440 7.81 -8.20 12.88
N VAL A 441 8.11 -8.26 11.56
CA VAL A 441 7.24 -8.85 10.55
C VAL A 441 6.78 -10.27 10.95
N GLN A 442 5.51 -10.57 10.76
CA GLN A 442 4.87 -11.79 11.27
C GLN A 442 4.34 -12.71 10.18
N SER A 443 3.72 -12.17 9.14
CA SER A 443 3.15 -12.96 8.05
C SER A 443 4.23 -13.73 7.29
N ARG A 444 5.39 -13.12 7.03
CA ARG A 444 6.61 -13.73 6.48
C ARG A 444 6.35 -14.55 5.22
N VAL A 445 5.61 -14.01 4.29
CA VAL A 445 5.40 -14.66 2.99
C VAL A 445 6.73 -14.80 2.27
N ASN A 446 7.01 -15.95 1.68
CA ASN A 446 8.29 -16.29 1.04
C ASN A 446 9.50 -16.28 1.99
N ASP A 447 9.29 -16.69 3.25
CA ASP A 447 10.36 -16.81 4.25
C ASP A 447 11.48 -17.73 3.74
N GLY A 448 12.70 -17.22 3.75
CA GLY A 448 13.93 -17.91 3.39
C GLY A 448 14.97 -17.88 4.51
N LEU A 449 14.60 -17.44 5.74
CA LEU A 449 15.57 -17.26 6.84
C LEU A 449 16.29 -18.57 7.23
N ALA A 450 15.66 -19.71 7.05
CA ALA A 450 16.31 -21.01 7.30
C ALA A 450 17.50 -21.27 6.36
N GLU A 451 17.51 -20.65 5.18
CA GLU A 451 18.61 -20.78 4.21
C GLU A 451 19.83 -19.90 4.59
N LEU A 452 19.64 -18.92 5.47
CA LEU A 452 20.68 -17.93 5.79
C LEU A 452 21.89 -18.57 6.46
N GLU A 453 21.67 -19.45 7.43
CA GLU A 453 22.76 -20.12 8.15
C GLU A 453 23.57 -21.02 7.20
N GLY A 454 22.90 -21.86 6.41
CA GLY A 454 23.58 -22.76 5.47
C GLY A 454 24.38 -22.04 4.39
N LEU A 455 23.86 -20.91 3.87
CA LEU A 455 24.56 -20.14 2.84
C LEU A 455 25.75 -19.35 3.44
N SER A 456 25.62 -18.87 4.67
CA SER A 456 26.72 -18.22 5.42
C SER A 456 27.86 -19.20 5.67
N ASP A 457 27.57 -20.40 6.16
CA ASP A 457 28.56 -21.43 6.43
C ASP A 457 29.32 -21.86 5.15
N ALA A 458 28.63 -21.98 4.04
CA ALA A 458 29.24 -22.29 2.74
C ALA A 458 30.25 -21.21 2.29
N LEU A 459 29.92 -19.93 2.51
CA LEU A 459 30.82 -18.82 2.18
C LEU A 459 32.05 -18.77 3.09
N TYR A 460 31.90 -19.07 4.40
CA TYR A 460 33.02 -19.15 5.33
C TYR A 460 33.94 -20.33 5.04
N THR A 461 33.40 -21.47 4.60
CA THR A 461 34.18 -22.66 4.26
C THR A 461 35.04 -22.44 3.02
N GLU A 462 34.53 -21.71 2.01
CA GLU A 462 35.32 -21.33 0.83
C GLU A 462 36.44 -20.33 1.17
N SER A 463 36.25 -19.44 2.12
CA SER A 463 37.27 -18.48 2.57
C SER A 463 38.40 -19.14 3.40
N ASN A 464 38.12 -20.24 4.11
CA ASN A 464 39.11 -20.94 4.91
C ASN A 464 39.96 -21.92 4.09
N ALA A 465 39.61 -22.19 2.83
CA ALA A 465 40.40 -23.06 1.94
C ALA A 465 41.62 -22.36 1.33
N GLU A 466 41.82 -21.08 1.52
CA GLU A 466 42.96 -20.30 1.01
C GLU A 466 44.08 -20.08 2.04
N THR A 467 44.07 -20.78 3.17
CA THR A 467 45.06 -20.59 4.27
C THR A 467 46.07 -21.76 4.42
N ASP A 468 46.34 -22.54 3.37
CA ASP A 468 47.44 -23.51 3.34
C ASP A 468 48.55 -23.09 2.40
#